data_70cf76fab892aad91a80025f3c9a94cf
#
_entry.id   70cf76fab892aad91a80025f3c9a94cf
#
_cell.length_a   1.000
_cell.length_b   1.000
_cell.length_c   1.000
_cell.angle_alpha   90.00
_cell.angle_beta   90.00
_cell.angle_gamma   90.00
#
_symmetry.space_group_name_H-M   'P 1'
#
loop_
_entity.id
_entity.type
_entity.pdbx_description
1 polymer ?
#
loop_
_entity_poly.entity_id
_entity_poly.type
_entity_poly.pdbx_seq_one_letter_code
_entity_poly.pdbx_strand_id
1 'polypeptide(L)'
;MIYNTIQYVVDNGIGTLTFNRPKVANGFNIEMCKEILEVLDKAHHDESVRALLINAEGKVFSAGGDLTEMERAVNDGDTESLFEIVELVAEISMAMKRLPKPVIMSLQGAAAGAAFNMALAADFVVAANNVRFIQAFVNVGLAPDAGGLFLLTRSIGMNRAMHIVMTGEAVSAEKGKELGFVYKVCELEDLETATRRLVEKLAKGPAQSYRIMKEMMWNSFLAGWEEYKKFEVEKQCELGLSEDFKEGVLAFTERRRPKFGQK
;
A
#
# COMPACT_ATOMS: atom_id res chain seq x y z
N MET A 1 16.67 -9.89 14.13
CA MET A 1 15.60 -9.23 14.92
C MET A 1 14.33 -10.02 14.67
N ILE A 2 13.47 -10.18 15.65
CA ILE A 2 12.19 -10.89 15.49
C ILE A 2 11.13 -9.81 15.37
N TYR A 3 10.39 -9.80 14.28
CA TYR A 3 9.22 -8.95 14.05
C TYR A 3 7.96 -9.72 14.46
N ASN A 4 6.93 -9.00 14.88
CA ASN A 4 5.67 -9.60 15.35
C ASN A 4 4.62 -9.68 14.23
N THR A 5 4.62 -8.72 13.33
CA THR A 5 3.57 -8.51 12.31
C THR A 5 4.03 -8.80 10.89
N ILE A 6 5.34 -8.90 10.69
CA ILE A 6 5.96 -9.16 9.39
C ILE A 6 7.08 -10.21 9.54
N GLN A 7 7.58 -10.67 8.40
CA GLN A 7 8.83 -11.43 8.32
C GLN A 7 9.78 -10.71 7.35
N TYR A 8 11.08 -10.74 7.66
CA TYR A 8 12.08 -10.20 6.74
C TYR A 8 13.28 -11.13 6.65
N VAL A 9 13.60 -11.53 5.42
CA VAL A 9 14.71 -12.42 5.09
C VAL A 9 15.50 -11.84 3.92
N VAL A 10 16.82 -11.94 3.97
CA VAL A 10 17.71 -11.59 2.84
C VAL A 10 18.37 -12.87 2.34
N ASP A 11 18.15 -13.18 1.07
CA ASP A 11 18.75 -14.33 0.39
C ASP A 11 19.10 -13.98 -1.06
N ASN A 12 20.29 -14.35 -1.51
CA ASN A 12 20.77 -14.18 -2.88
C ASN A 12 20.57 -12.75 -3.46
N GLY A 13 20.76 -11.72 -2.62
CA GLY A 13 20.59 -10.33 -3.04
C GLY A 13 19.14 -9.83 -3.03
N ILE A 14 18.21 -10.64 -2.56
CA ILE A 14 16.79 -10.31 -2.49
C ILE A 14 16.40 -10.16 -1.02
N GLY A 15 15.97 -8.95 -0.62
CA GLY A 15 15.24 -8.75 0.62
C GLY A 15 13.78 -9.11 0.40
N THR A 16 13.24 -10.02 1.19
CA THR A 16 11.82 -10.40 1.15
C THR A 16 11.13 -9.94 2.42
N LEU A 17 10.22 -9.01 2.29
CA LEU A 17 9.32 -8.52 3.33
C LEU A 17 7.95 -9.19 3.14
N THR A 18 7.53 -9.99 4.12
CA THR A 18 6.26 -10.71 4.10
C THR A 18 5.33 -10.19 5.19
N PHE A 19 4.15 -9.70 4.81
CA PHE A 19 3.11 -9.34 5.78
C PHE A 19 2.56 -10.60 6.44
N ASN A 20 2.51 -10.63 7.77
CA ASN A 20 2.20 -11.85 8.53
C ASN A 20 1.15 -11.64 9.62
N ARG A 21 0.05 -10.97 9.27
CA ARG A 21 -1.17 -10.84 10.09
C ARG A 21 -2.41 -11.45 9.37
N PRO A 22 -2.34 -12.70 8.83
CA PRO A 22 -3.41 -13.23 7.98
C PRO A 22 -4.76 -13.37 8.68
N LYS A 23 -4.80 -13.47 10.00
CA LYS A 23 -6.05 -13.58 10.80
C LYS A 23 -6.89 -12.31 10.76
N VAL A 24 -6.26 -11.16 10.53
CA VAL A 24 -6.91 -9.84 10.37
C VAL A 24 -6.69 -9.30 8.96
N ALA A 25 -6.61 -10.20 7.96
CA ALA A 25 -6.42 -9.88 6.55
C ALA A 25 -5.24 -8.92 6.30
N ASN A 26 -4.14 -9.05 7.05
CA ASN A 26 -2.96 -8.19 6.99
C ASN A 26 -3.28 -6.69 7.09
N GLY A 27 -4.26 -6.34 7.92
CA GLY A 27 -4.62 -4.95 8.22
C GLY A 27 -3.46 -4.20 8.84
N PHE A 28 -3.21 -2.96 8.36
CA PHE A 28 -2.14 -2.11 8.88
C PHE A 28 -2.53 -1.54 10.23
N ASN A 29 -1.69 -1.75 11.22
CA ASN A 29 -1.70 -1.05 12.50
C ASN A 29 -0.35 -0.35 12.71
N ILE A 30 -0.26 0.45 13.76
CA ILE A 30 0.94 1.24 14.07
C ILE A 30 2.18 0.35 14.19
N GLU A 31 2.10 -0.81 14.87
CA GLU A 31 3.21 -1.75 15.03
C GLU A 31 3.71 -2.24 13.67
N MET A 32 2.80 -2.73 12.82
CA MET A 32 3.15 -3.23 11.48
C MET A 32 3.79 -2.13 10.61
N CYS A 33 3.25 -0.92 10.66
CA CYS A 33 3.81 0.19 9.90
C CYS A 33 5.23 0.56 10.36
N LYS A 34 5.49 0.59 11.66
CA LYS A 34 6.83 0.83 12.21
C LYS A 34 7.81 -0.28 11.82
N GLU A 35 7.40 -1.55 11.88
CA GLU A 35 8.22 -2.67 11.45
C GLU A 35 8.54 -2.62 9.94
N ILE A 36 7.57 -2.25 9.10
CA ILE A 36 7.78 -2.06 7.66
C ILE A 36 8.79 -0.94 7.40
N LEU A 37 8.65 0.21 8.05
CA LEU A 37 9.59 1.34 7.90
C LEU A 37 11.00 0.96 8.33
N GLU A 38 11.15 0.21 9.42
CA GLU A 38 12.45 -0.29 9.87
C GLU A 38 13.09 -1.23 8.82
N VAL A 39 12.30 -2.11 8.19
CA VAL A 39 12.79 -2.99 7.12
C VAL A 39 13.17 -2.18 5.89
N LEU A 40 12.39 -1.16 5.50
CA LEU A 40 12.70 -0.29 4.37
C LEU A 40 14.02 0.47 4.60
N ASP A 41 14.23 0.99 5.82
CA ASP A 41 15.49 1.64 6.19
C ASP A 41 16.68 0.66 6.15
N LYS A 42 16.54 -0.53 6.73
CA LYS A 42 17.55 -1.59 6.62
C LYS A 42 17.85 -1.94 5.17
N ALA A 43 16.82 -2.19 4.37
CA ALA A 43 17.00 -2.52 2.96
C ALA A 43 17.64 -1.37 2.17
N HIS A 44 17.47 -0.11 2.61
CA HIS A 44 18.13 1.04 2.02
C HIS A 44 19.65 0.98 2.18
N HIS A 45 20.12 0.70 3.39
CA HIS A 45 21.54 0.76 3.77
C HIS A 45 22.29 -0.57 3.56
N ASP A 46 21.60 -1.70 3.49
CA ASP A 46 22.23 -3.01 3.32
C ASP A 46 22.67 -3.25 1.88
N GLU A 47 23.98 -3.17 1.62
CA GLU A 47 24.56 -3.39 0.30
C GLU A 47 24.37 -4.81 -0.25
N SER A 48 24.09 -5.78 0.62
CA SER A 48 23.77 -7.15 0.20
C SER A 48 22.40 -7.26 -0.45
N VAL A 49 21.47 -6.33 -0.18
CA VAL A 49 20.15 -6.26 -0.81
C VAL A 49 20.23 -5.53 -2.14
N ARG A 50 19.84 -6.20 -3.22
CA ARG A 50 19.86 -5.70 -4.59
C ARG A 50 18.45 -5.40 -5.13
N ALA A 51 17.43 -6.06 -4.59
CA ALA A 51 16.02 -5.84 -4.88
C ALA A 51 15.20 -6.17 -3.64
N LEU A 52 14.06 -5.51 -3.47
CA LEU A 52 13.10 -5.77 -2.39
C LEU A 52 11.82 -6.39 -2.98
N LEU A 53 11.45 -7.55 -2.47
CA LEU A 53 10.18 -8.20 -2.70
C LEU A 53 9.26 -7.97 -1.49
N ILE A 54 8.03 -7.53 -1.74
CA ILE A 54 6.97 -7.42 -0.73
C ILE A 54 5.84 -8.37 -1.11
N ASN A 55 5.49 -9.28 -0.22
CA ASN A 55 4.39 -10.24 -0.36
C ASN A 55 3.62 -10.38 0.96
N ALA A 56 2.66 -11.28 1.04
CA ALA A 56 1.83 -11.46 2.22
C ALA A 56 1.43 -12.91 2.43
N GLU A 57 1.35 -13.32 3.68
CA GLU A 57 0.77 -14.60 4.09
C GLU A 57 -0.76 -14.59 4.00
N GLY A 58 -1.34 -15.75 3.68
CA GLY A 58 -2.79 -15.96 3.66
C GLY A 58 -3.43 -15.70 2.31
N LYS A 59 -4.77 -15.60 2.32
CA LYS A 59 -5.60 -15.52 1.09
C LYS A 59 -5.73 -14.10 0.54
N VAL A 60 -5.46 -13.10 1.36
CA VAL A 60 -5.63 -11.67 1.08
C VAL A 60 -4.29 -10.99 1.26
N PHE A 61 -3.89 -10.17 0.29
CA PHE A 61 -2.67 -9.40 0.43
C PHE A 61 -2.78 -8.45 1.62
N SER A 62 -3.73 -7.52 1.59
CA SER A 62 -4.09 -6.68 2.75
C SER A 62 -5.45 -6.01 2.54
N ALA A 63 -6.22 -5.90 3.62
CA ALA A 63 -7.48 -5.17 3.67
C ALA A 63 -7.31 -3.64 3.79
N GLY A 64 -6.07 -3.13 3.88
CA GLY A 64 -5.79 -1.73 4.21
C GLY A 64 -5.63 -1.52 5.71
N GLY A 65 -6.12 -0.42 6.24
CA GLY A 65 -6.09 -0.17 7.69
C GLY A 65 -6.82 -1.25 8.49
N ASP A 66 -6.34 -1.52 9.70
CA ASP A 66 -7.00 -2.44 10.63
C ASP A 66 -8.24 -1.78 11.21
N LEU A 67 -9.41 -2.05 10.59
CA LEU A 67 -10.67 -1.42 10.97
C LEU A 67 -11.12 -1.75 12.40
N THR A 68 -10.68 -2.87 12.98
CA THR A 68 -10.97 -3.20 14.39
C THR A 68 -10.21 -2.26 15.32
N GLU A 69 -8.95 -1.96 15.01
CA GLU A 69 -8.17 -0.98 15.78
C GLU A 69 -8.70 0.45 15.56
N MET A 70 -9.12 0.78 14.35
CA MET A 70 -9.77 2.06 14.06
C MET A 70 -11.09 2.24 14.81
N GLU A 71 -11.94 1.21 14.87
CA GLU A 71 -13.18 1.24 15.65
C GLU A 71 -12.90 1.48 17.14
N ARG A 72 -11.91 0.79 17.69
CA ARG A 72 -11.51 0.97 19.08
C ARG A 72 -11.04 2.41 19.32
N ALA A 73 -10.17 2.93 18.44
CA ALA A 73 -9.68 4.30 18.56
C ALA A 73 -10.81 5.34 18.48
N VAL A 74 -11.80 5.14 17.59
CA VAL A 74 -12.99 5.98 17.50
C VAL A 74 -13.82 5.93 18.79
N ASN A 75 -14.06 4.73 19.34
CA ASN A 75 -14.86 4.55 20.56
C ASN A 75 -14.16 5.11 21.80
N ASP A 76 -12.84 5.00 21.88
CA ASP A 76 -12.02 5.50 22.98
C ASP A 76 -11.69 7.00 22.85
N GLY A 77 -12.00 7.61 21.69
CA GLY A 77 -11.63 9.00 21.38
C GLY A 77 -10.12 9.19 21.16
N ASP A 78 -9.41 8.12 20.83
CA ASP A 78 -7.96 8.10 20.59
C ASP A 78 -7.63 8.63 19.17
N THR A 79 -7.71 9.95 19.03
CA THR A 79 -7.39 10.64 17.77
C THR A 79 -5.89 10.60 17.44
N GLU A 80 -5.03 10.48 18.45
CA GLU A 80 -3.58 10.44 18.25
C GLU A 80 -3.16 9.19 17.46
N SER A 81 -3.65 8.01 17.85
CA SER A 81 -3.41 6.78 17.12
C SER A 81 -3.96 6.80 15.69
N LEU A 82 -5.13 7.45 15.47
CA LEU A 82 -5.70 7.60 14.12
C LEU A 82 -4.81 8.48 13.23
N PHE A 83 -4.21 9.53 13.79
CA PHE A 83 -3.33 10.42 13.04
C PHE A 83 -1.96 9.80 12.79
N GLU A 84 -1.40 9.10 13.79
CA GLU A 84 -0.14 8.39 13.65
C GLU A 84 -0.17 7.36 12.52
N ILE A 85 -1.25 6.57 12.39
CA ILE A 85 -1.35 5.56 11.32
C ILE A 85 -1.35 6.20 9.93
N VAL A 86 -2.02 7.35 9.74
CA VAL A 86 -2.05 8.08 8.46
C VAL A 86 -0.66 8.55 8.05
N GLU A 87 0.11 9.10 8.99
CA GLU A 87 1.49 9.52 8.73
C GLU A 87 2.39 8.34 8.38
N LEU A 88 2.28 7.23 9.12
CA LEU A 88 3.10 6.04 8.91
C LEU A 88 2.86 5.39 7.54
N VAL A 89 1.59 5.23 7.11
CA VAL A 89 1.31 4.63 5.79
C VAL A 89 1.76 5.53 4.64
N ALA A 90 1.67 6.87 4.82
CA ALA A 90 2.18 7.82 3.84
C ALA A 90 3.72 7.74 3.73
N GLU A 91 4.41 7.60 4.87
CA GLU A 91 5.87 7.46 4.89
C GLU A 91 6.33 6.14 4.26
N ILE A 92 5.62 5.03 4.47
CA ILE A 92 5.93 3.75 3.82
C ILE A 92 5.95 3.88 2.29
N SER A 93 4.92 4.46 1.70
CA SER A 93 4.85 4.65 0.24
C SER A 93 5.97 5.51 -0.29
N MET A 94 6.31 6.58 0.44
CA MET A 94 7.44 7.45 0.08
C MET A 94 8.78 6.73 0.21
N ALA A 95 9.00 6.00 1.30
CA ALA A 95 10.22 5.23 1.53
C ALA A 95 10.42 4.16 0.44
N MET A 96 9.35 3.49 0.00
CA MET A 96 9.41 2.54 -1.13
C MET A 96 9.86 3.22 -2.42
N LYS A 97 9.36 4.41 -2.75
CA LYS A 97 9.76 5.16 -3.95
C LYS A 97 11.18 5.70 -3.85
N ARG A 98 11.61 6.11 -2.65
CA ARG A 98 12.97 6.61 -2.42
C ARG A 98 14.01 5.49 -2.30
N LEU A 99 13.60 4.24 -2.03
CA LEU A 99 14.53 3.12 -1.94
C LEU A 99 15.36 3.04 -3.24
N PRO A 100 16.71 3.10 -3.19
CA PRO A 100 17.56 3.14 -4.39
C PRO A 100 17.70 1.76 -5.09
N LYS A 101 16.73 0.88 -4.85
CA LYS A 101 16.68 -0.51 -5.30
C LYS A 101 15.31 -0.80 -5.87
N PRO A 102 15.17 -1.72 -6.85
CA PRO A 102 13.86 -2.13 -7.36
C PRO A 102 12.98 -2.68 -6.24
N VAL A 103 11.72 -2.22 -6.19
CA VAL A 103 10.68 -2.70 -5.28
C VAL A 103 9.62 -3.43 -6.09
N ILE A 104 9.43 -4.70 -5.78
CA ILE A 104 8.46 -5.58 -6.43
C ILE A 104 7.39 -5.97 -5.41
N MET A 105 6.12 -5.83 -5.76
CA MET A 105 5.03 -6.35 -4.96
C MET A 105 4.38 -7.55 -5.66
N SER A 106 4.16 -8.62 -4.88
CA SER A 106 3.50 -9.87 -5.30
C SER A 106 2.17 -10.00 -4.59
N LEU A 107 1.07 -9.93 -5.34
CA LEU A 107 -0.26 -9.75 -4.78
C LEU A 107 -1.20 -10.92 -5.08
N GLN A 108 -1.96 -11.34 -4.06
CA GLN A 108 -3.09 -12.27 -4.17
C GLN A 108 -4.31 -11.73 -3.44
N GLY A 109 -5.51 -12.09 -3.89
CA GLY A 109 -6.77 -11.74 -3.25
C GLY A 109 -7.06 -10.23 -3.27
N ALA A 110 -7.35 -9.62 -2.14
CA ALA A 110 -7.62 -8.19 -2.07
C ALA A 110 -6.36 -7.37 -1.73
N ALA A 111 -6.22 -6.23 -2.39
CA ALA A 111 -5.32 -5.14 -2.02
C ALA A 111 -6.18 -3.87 -1.88
N ALA A 112 -6.56 -3.51 -0.64
CA ALA A 112 -7.51 -2.44 -0.38
C ALA A 112 -6.87 -1.25 0.35
N GLY A 113 -7.41 -0.07 0.17
CA GLY A 113 -6.97 1.15 0.84
C GLY A 113 -5.48 1.41 0.69
N ALA A 114 -4.78 1.61 1.80
CA ALA A 114 -3.34 1.85 1.83
C ALA A 114 -2.52 0.77 1.11
N ALA A 115 -2.96 -0.51 1.11
CA ALA A 115 -2.28 -1.58 0.39
C ALA A 115 -2.33 -1.41 -1.14
N PHE A 116 -3.44 -0.91 -1.68
CA PHE A 116 -3.49 -0.55 -3.10
C PHE A 116 -2.56 0.63 -3.39
N ASN A 117 -2.53 1.63 -2.51
CA ASN A 117 -1.68 2.80 -2.69
C ASN A 117 -0.18 2.46 -2.59
N MET A 118 0.19 1.55 -1.68
CA MET A 118 1.54 0.97 -1.64
C MET A 118 1.88 0.20 -2.94
N ALA A 119 0.90 -0.51 -3.55
CA ALA A 119 1.13 -1.17 -4.84
C ALA A 119 1.43 -0.14 -5.95
N LEU A 120 0.79 1.04 -5.94
CA LEU A 120 1.14 2.15 -6.84
C LEU A 120 2.55 2.72 -6.55
N ALA A 121 3.01 2.62 -5.30
CA ALA A 121 4.35 3.03 -4.91
C ALA A 121 5.44 2.00 -5.29
N ALA A 122 5.12 0.74 -5.57
CA ALA A 122 6.07 -0.23 -6.07
C ALA A 122 6.58 0.13 -7.48
N ASP A 123 7.73 -0.42 -7.87
CA ASP A 123 8.24 -0.26 -9.24
C ASP A 123 7.63 -1.32 -10.18
N PHE A 124 7.29 -2.50 -9.63
CA PHE A 124 6.63 -3.58 -10.35
C PHE A 124 5.57 -4.24 -9.47
N VAL A 125 4.40 -4.48 -10.04
CA VAL A 125 3.33 -5.26 -9.43
C VAL A 125 3.10 -6.52 -10.24
N VAL A 126 3.30 -7.68 -9.61
CA VAL A 126 2.89 -8.99 -10.14
C VAL A 126 1.66 -9.41 -9.37
N ALA A 127 0.56 -9.61 -10.07
CA ALA A 127 -0.73 -9.92 -9.46
C ALA A 127 -1.26 -11.28 -9.90
N ALA A 128 -1.80 -12.06 -8.98
CA ALA A 128 -2.63 -13.19 -9.34
C ALA A 128 -3.94 -12.72 -10.01
N ASN A 129 -4.53 -13.54 -10.86
CA ASN A 129 -5.79 -13.25 -11.56
C ASN A 129 -6.97 -12.96 -10.62
N ASN A 130 -6.90 -13.46 -9.38
CA ASN A 130 -7.91 -13.24 -8.36
C ASN A 130 -7.78 -11.91 -7.61
N VAL A 131 -6.77 -11.08 -7.92
CA VAL A 131 -6.57 -9.80 -7.22
C VAL A 131 -7.70 -8.82 -7.51
N ARG A 132 -8.11 -8.12 -6.45
CA ARG A 132 -9.03 -6.98 -6.51
C ARG A 132 -8.36 -5.79 -5.82
N PHE A 133 -8.14 -4.72 -6.58
CA PHE A 133 -7.65 -3.44 -6.08
C PHE A 133 -8.85 -2.57 -5.70
N ILE A 134 -8.90 -2.07 -4.48
CA ILE A 134 -10.08 -1.37 -3.97
C ILE A 134 -9.64 -0.08 -3.26
N GLN A 135 -10.11 1.08 -3.75
CA GLN A 135 -10.00 2.35 -3.04
C GLN A 135 -11.11 2.42 -1.98
N ALA A 136 -10.90 1.67 -0.89
CA ALA A 136 -11.93 1.41 0.12
C ALA A 136 -12.27 2.62 1.01
N PHE A 137 -11.51 3.70 0.92
CA PHE A 137 -11.61 4.88 1.80
C PHE A 137 -13.00 5.51 1.80
N VAL A 138 -13.58 5.72 0.61
CA VAL A 138 -14.91 6.32 0.47
C VAL A 138 -16.01 5.51 1.17
N ASN A 139 -15.81 4.20 1.32
CA ASN A 139 -16.77 3.32 1.99
C ASN A 139 -16.82 3.54 3.52
N VAL A 140 -15.81 4.21 4.06
CA VAL A 140 -15.74 4.57 5.49
C VAL A 140 -15.62 6.09 5.69
N GLY A 141 -16.00 6.89 4.70
CA GLY A 141 -16.01 8.35 4.83
C GLY A 141 -14.62 9.02 4.80
N LEU A 142 -13.60 8.32 4.28
CA LEU A 142 -12.23 8.83 4.16
C LEU A 142 -11.86 9.14 2.70
N ALA A 143 -10.77 9.88 2.51
CA ALA A 143 -10.07 10.08 1.24
C ALA A 143 -8.89 9.10 1.12
N PRO A 144 -8.34 8.84 -0.09
CA PRO A 144 -7.12 8.07 -0.23
C PRO A 144 -5.94 8.72 0.49
N ASP A 145 -5.22 7.91 1.29
CA ASP A 145 -3.94 8.24 1.92
C ASP A 145 -2.75 7.54 1.23
N ALA A 146 -1.62 7.46 1.91
CA ALA A 146 -0.41 6.76 1.43
C ALA A 146 0.03 7.19 0.01
N GLY A 147 -0.22 8.44 -0.38
CA GLY A 147 0.06 8.96 -1.71
C GLY A 147 -0.90 8.46 -2.80
N GLY A 148 -2.02 7.86 -2.42
CA GLY A 148 -2.90 7.14 -3.34
C GLY A 148 -3.43 7.99 -4.48
N LEU A 149 -4.01 9.15 -4.18
CA LEU A 149 -4.53 10.04 -5.21
C LEU A 149 -3.41 10.64 -6.06
N PHE A 150 -2.29 11.00 -5.42
CA PHE A 150 -1.10 11.53 -6.11
C PHE A 150 -0.52 10.54 -7.13
N LEU A 151 -0.35 9.28 -6.72
CA LEU A 151 0.20 8.23 -7.57
C LEU A 151 -0.80 7.73 -8.62
N LEU A 152 -2.06 7.52 -8.22
CA LEU A 152 -3.07 6.97 -9.12
C LEU A 152 -3.36 7.94 -10.28
N THR A 153 -3.50 9.25 -9.99
CA THR A 153 -3.73 10.26 -11.04
C THR A 153 -2.58 10.33 -12.04
N ARG A 154 -1.36 10.13 -11.57
CA ARG A 154 -0.17 10.07 -12.43
C ARG A 154 -0.08 8.78 -13.24
N SER A 155 -0.57 7.68 -12.69
CA SER A 155 -0.52 6.37 -13.37
C SER A 155 -1.57 6.24 -14.47
N ILE A 156 -2.82 6.70 -14.23
CA ILE A 156 -3.96 6.40 -15.11
C ILE A 156 -4.71 7.63 -15.61
N GLY A 157 -4.28 8.81 -15.21
CA GLY A 157 -4.93 10.10 -15.51
C GLY A 157 -6.08 10.44 -14.55
N MET A 158 -6.34 11.74 -14.42
CA MET A 158 -7.23 12.31 -13.40
C MET A 158 -8.65 11.71 -13.44
N ASN A 159 -9.29 11.68 -14.60
CA ASN A 159 -10.69 11.25 -14.69
C ASN A 159 -10.90 9.79 -14.28
N ARG A 160 -9.98 8.88 -14.68
CA ARG A 160 -10.06 7.48 -14.29
C ARG A 160 -9.77 7.29 -12.80
N ALA A 161 -8.80 8.04 -12.28
CA ALA A 161 -8.49 8.03 -10.86
C ALA A 161 -9.69 8.49 -10.03
N MET A 162 -10.31 9.62 -10.38
CA MET A 162 -11.50 10.15 -9.68
C MET A 162 -12.67 9.18 -9.73
N HIS A 163 -12.90 8.49 -10.85
CA HIS A 163 -13.93 7.45 -10.92
C HIS A 163 -13.66 6.35 -9.88
N ILE A 164 -12.45 5.80 -9.84
CA ILE A 164 -12.08 4.70 -8.93
C ILE A 164 -12.17 5.15 -7.46
N VAL A 165 -11.66 6.33 -7.12
CA VAL A 165 -11.60 6.77 -5.71
C VAL A 165 -12.97 7.21 -5.18
N MET A 166 -13.82 7.81 -6.02
CA MET A 166 -15.15 8.28 -5.60
C MET A 166 -16.18 7.16 -5.54
N THR A 167 -16.05 6.11 -6.38
CA THR A 167 -16.99 5.00 -6.38
C THR A 167 -16.58 3.88 -5.44
N GLY A 168 -15.29 3.75 -5.13
CA GLY A 168 -14.75 2.61 -4.36
C GLY A 168 -14.91 1.27 -5.09
N GLU A 169 -15.19 1.28 -6.39
CA GLU A 169 -15.34 0.06 -7.19
C GLU A 169 -14.04 -0.75 -7.25
N ALA A 170 -14.19 -2.07 -7.16
CA ALA A 170 -13.05 -2.97 -7.25
C ALA A 170 -12.51 -3.06 -8.69
N VAL A 171 -11.22 -2.81 -8.86
CA VAL A 171 -10.49 -2.98 -10.12
C VAL A 171 -9.84 -4.37 -10.16
N SER A 172 -10.11 -5.17 -11.19
CA SER A 172 -9.50 -6.49 -11.34
C SER A 172 -8.01 -6.39 -11.71
N ALA A 173 -7.26 -7.46 -11.49
CA ALA A 173 -5.85 -7.55 -11.89
C ALA A 173 -5.67 -7.25 -13.39
N GLU A 174 -6.50 -7.82 -14.25
CA GLU A 174 -6.47 -7.60 -15.70
C GLU A 174 -6.73 -6.13 -16.05
N LYS A 175 -7.73 -5.52 -15.40
CA LYS A 175 -8.00 -4.09 -15.59
C LYS A 175 -6.86 -3.22 -15.12
N GLY A 176 -6.22 -3.57 -14.00
CA GLY A 176 -5.00 -2.89 -13.51
C GLY A 176 -3.85 -2.97 -14.51
N LYS A 177 -3.71 -4.10 -15.21
CA LYS A 177 -2.73 -4.26 -16.29
C LYS A 177 -3.08 -3.40 -17.51
N GLU A 178 -4.34 -3.37 -17.93
CA GLU A 178 -4.79 -2.46 -19.01
C GLU A 178 -4.57 -0.98 -18.67
N LEU A 179 -4.77 -0.62 -17.41
CA LEU A 179 -4.56 0.74 -16.91
C LEU A 179 -3.08 1.09 -16.70
N GLY A 180 -2.18 0.10 -16.66
CA GLY A 180 -0.73 0.27 -16.65
C GLY A 180 -0.09 0.25 -15.26
N PHE A 181 -0.82 0.04 -14.16
CA PHE A 181 -0.22 -0.04 -12.83
C PHE A 181 0.09 -1.50 -12.38
N VAL A 182 -0.35 -2.50 -13.13
CA VAL A 182 0.04 -3.90 -12.94
C VAL A 182 0.98 -4.32 -14.06
N TYR A 183 2.19 -4.75 -13.72
CA TYR A 183 3.20 -5.22 -14.67
C TYR A 183 2.80 -6.55 -15.30
N LYS A 184 2.36 -7.52 -14.47
CA LYS A 184 2.05 -8.87 -14.93
C LYS A 184 0.89 -9.47 -14.14
N VAL A 185 -0.03 -10.12 -14.85
CA VAL A 185 -1.06 -10.99 -14.27
C VAL A 185 -0.72 -12.44 -14.60
N CYS A 186 -0.98 -13.35 -13.67
CA CYS A 186 -0.80 -14.79 -13.82
C CYS A 186 -1.83 -15.56 -12.99
N GLU A 187 -1.93 -16.86 -13.20
CA GLU A 187 -2.71 -17.73 -12.33
C GLU A 187 -2.12 -17.70 -10.90
N LEU A 188 -2.96 -17.94 -9.88
CA LEU A 188 -2.54 -17.89 -8.48
C LEU A 188 -1.39 -18.89 -8.22
N GLU A 189 -1.46 -20.06 -8.79
CA GLU A 189 -0.47 -21.14 -8.65
C GLU A 189 0.89 -20.75 -9.25
N ASP A 190 0.90 -19.85 -10.23
CA ASP A 190 2.11 -19.37 -10.90
C ASP A 190 2.71 -18.12 -10.26
N LEU A 191 2.04 -17.50 -9.30
CA LEU A 191 2.41 -16.19 -8.75
C LEU A 191 3.83 -16.17 -8.20
N GLU A 192 4.20 -17.17 -7.39
CA GLU A 192 5.53 -17.27 -6.81
C GLU A 192 6.60 -17.38 -7.90
N THR A 193 6.40 -18.28 -8.87
CA THR A 193 7.34 -18.51 -9.96
C THR A 193 7.50 -17.28 -10.85
N ALA A 194 6.39 -16.61 -11.18
CA ALA A 194 6.39 -15.40 -12.00
C ALA A 194 7.11 -14.24 -11.29
N THR A 195 6.88 -14.08 -10.00
CA THR A 195 7.52 -13.06 -9.17
C THR A 195 9.01 -13.34 -9.02
N ARG A 196 9.39 -14.58 -8.69
CA ARG A 196 10.78 -15.00 -8.52
C ARG A 196 11.62 -14.72 -9.76
N ARG A 197 11.13 -15.06 -10.95
CA ARG A 197 11.82 -14.75 -12.22
C ARG A 197 12.11 -13.26 -12.39
N LEU A 198 11.18 -12.39 -12.01
CA LEU A 198 11.36 -10.93 -12.13
C LEU A 198 12.38 -10.42 -11.11
N VAL A 199 12.21 -10.79 -9.83
CA VAL A 199 13.07 -10.26 -8.76
C VAL A 199 14.51 -10.72 -8.92
N GLU A 200 14.74 -11.99 -9.30
CA GLU A 200 16.09 -12.51 -9.59
C GLU A 200 16.76 -11.80 -10.76
N LYS A 201 15.99 -11.50 -11.82
CA LYS A 201 16.48 -10.71 -12.95
C LYS A 201 16.90 -9.32 -12.51
N LEU A 202 16.10 -8.65 -11.69
CA LEU A 202 16.39 -7.31 -11.20
C LEU A 202 17.55 -7.31 -10.19
N ALA A 203 17.64 -8.28 -9.30
CA ALA A 203 18.73 -8.40 -8.35
C ALA A 203 20.11 -8.57 -9.03
N LYS A 204 20.13 -9.20 -10.21
CA LYS A 204 21.35 -9.37 -11.05
C LYS A 204 21.63 -8.15 -11.96
N GLY A 205 20.72 -7.18 -12.00
CA GLY A 205 20.82 -6.04 -12.90
C GLY A 205 21.78 -4.93 -12.43
N PRO A 206 21.89 -3.85 -13.20
CA PRO A 206 22.83 -2.74 -12.94
C PRO A 206 22.30 -1.83 -11.83
N ALA A 207 22.63 -2.12 -10.57
CA ALA A 207 22.10 -1.42 -9.39
C ALA A 207 22.29 0.10 -9.45
N GLN A 208 23.44 0.58 -9.90
CA GLN A 208 23.69 2.01 -10.02
C GLN A 208 22.74 2.68 -11.02
N SER A 209 22.45 2.00 -12.14
CA SER A 209 21.49 2.53 -13.12
C SER A 209 20.09 2.58 -12.52
N TYR A 210 19.67 1.54 -11.78
CA TYR A 210 18.35 1.53 -11.12
C TYR A 210 18.23 2.66 -10.09
N ARG A 211 19.26 2.88 -9.26
CA ARG A 211 19.30 3.99 -8.32
C ARG A 211 19.09 5.33 -9.03
N ILE A 212 19.85 5.58 -10.10
CA ILE A 212 19.77 6.83 -10.86
C ILE A 212 18.39 6.99 -11.52
N MET A 213 17.82 5.92 -12.10
CA MET A 213 16.46 5.96 -12.70
C MET A 213 15.43 6.36 -11.65
N LYS A 214 15.46 5.78 -10.45
CA LYS A 214 14.52 6.12 -9.36
C LYS A 214 14.73 7.57 -8.89
N GLU A 215 15.97 8.02 -8.77
CA GLU A 215 16.30 9.41 -8.42
C GLU A 215 15.80 10.40 -9.49
N MET A 216 15.95 10.10 -10.77
CA MET A 216 15.41 10.90 -11.87
C MET A 216 13.88 10.97 -11.82
N MET A 217 13.20 9.85 -11.57
CA MET A 217 11.74 9.81 -11.41
C MET A 217 11.28 10.62 -10.20
N TRP A 218 11.98 10.51 -9.07
CA TRP A 218 11.68 11.28 -7.87
C TRP A 218 11.75 12.79 -8.12
N ASN A 219 12.84 13.25 -8.73
CA ASN A 219 13.08 14.69 -8.96
C ASN A 219 12.26 15.30 -10.12
N SER A 220 11.67 14.47 -10.97
CA SER A 220 10.84 14.94 -12.10
C SER A 220 9.36 14.66 -11.89
N PHE A 221 8.95 13.43 -12.09
CA PHE A 221 7.54 13.04 -12.12
C PHE A 221 6.88 13.03 -10.74
N LEU A 222 7.67 12.78 -9.68
CA LEU A 222 7.19 12.76 -8.30
C LEU A 222 7.53 14.05 -7.52
N ALA A 223 8.05 15.07 -8.21
CA ALA A 223 8.29 16.38 -7.60
C ALA A 223 7.02 16.93 -6.94
N GLY A 224 7.15 17.49 -5.73
CA GLY A 224 6.03 18.01 -4.95
C GLY A 224 5.28 16.97 -4.11
N TRP A 225 5.66 15.70 -4.13
CA TRP A 225 5.00 14.68 -3.31
C TRP A 225 5.18 14.92 -1.80
N GLU A 226 6.33 15.40 -1.37
CA GLU A 226 6.56 15.73 0.06
C GLU A 226 5.61 16.81 0.57
N GLU A 227 5.35 17.82 -0.25
CA GLU A 227 4.39 18.89 0.07
C GLU A 227 2.95 18.36 0.01
N TYR A 228 2.63 17.58 -1.02
CA TYR A 228 1.33 16.91 -1.13
C TYR A 228 1.06 15.99 0.05
N LYS A 229 2.03 15.22 0.54
CA LYS A 229 1.89 14.36 1.72
C LYS A 229 1.40 15.14 2.94
N LYS A 230 1.96 16.32 3.20
CA LYS A 230 1.55 17.15 4.33
C LYS A 230 0.07 17.55 4.22
N PHE A 231 -0.36 17.94 3.03
CA PHE A 231 -1.74 18.29 2.75
C PHE A 231 -2.66 17.04 2.85
N GLU A 232 -2.24 15.89 2.31
CA GLU A 232 -2.98 14.63 2.39
C GLU A 232 -3.21 14.21 3.84
N VAL A 233 -2.16 14.22 4.68
CA VAL A 233 -2.24 13.87 6.10
C VAL A 233 -3.19 14.82 6.83
N GLU A 234 -3.06 16.15 6.63
CA GLU A 234 -3.96 17.14 7.23
C GLU A 234 -5.43 16.84 6.89
N LYS A 235 -5.73 16.59 5.62
CA LYS A 235 -7.11 16.35 5.16
C LYS A 235 -7.64 14.99 5.60
N GLN A 236 -6.79 13.98 5.66
CA GLN A 236 -7.18 12.67 6.18
C GLN A 236 -7.48 12.73 7.68
N CYS A 237 -6.69 13.49 8.46
CA CYS A 237 -6.96 13.73 9.87
C CYS A 237 -8.29 14.50 10.07
N GLU A 238 -8.57 15.51 9.24
CA GLU A 238 -9.86 16.23 9.26
C GLU A 238 -11.04 15.28 9.05
N LEU A 239 -10.94 14.38 8.05
CA LEU A 239 -11.97 13.36 7.77
C LEU A 239 -12.09 12.33 8.89
N GLY A 240 -10.99 11.93 9.52
CA GLY A 240 -10.97 11.01 10.66
C GLY A 240 -11.72 11.51 11.90
N LEU A 241 -11.97 12.81 11.98
CA LEU A 241 -12.81 13.42 13.05
C LEU A 241 -14.28 13.56 12.67
N SER A 242 -14.65 13.25 11.41
CA SER A 242 -16.00 13.47 10.90
C SER A 242 -17.00 12.42 11.41
N GLU A 243 -18.28 12.80 11.48
CA GLU A 243 -19.37 11.86 11.79
C GLU A 243 -19.51 10.77 10.69
N ASP A 244 -19.21 11.11 9.44
CA ASP A 244 -19.23 10.14 8.34
C ASP A 244 -18.17 9.05 8.52
N PHE A 245 -16.98 9.37 9.02
CA PHE A 245 -15.97 8.36 9.34
C PHE A 245 -16.42 7.43 10.47
N LYS A 246 -16.96 8.00 11.57
CA LYS A 246 -17.50 7.22 12.70
C LYS A 246 -18.60 6.28 12.24
N GLU A 247 -19.54 6.79 11.46
CA GLU A 247 -20.62 5.99 10.87
C GLU A 247 -20.05 4.92 9.93
N GLY A 248 -19.08 5.25 9.09
CA GLY A 248 -18.47 4.32 8.15
C GLY A 248 -17.80 3.13 8.84
N VAL A 249 -17.00 3.39 9.88
CA VAL A 249 -16.33 2.37 10.70
C VAL A 249 -17.37 1.49 11.41
N LEU A 250 -18.36 2.10 12.06
CA LEU A 250 -19.40 1.38 12.76
C LEU A 250 -20.25 0.51 11.81
N ALA A 251 -20.62 1.06 10.67
CA ALA A 251 -21.39 0.33 9.66
C ALA A 251 -20.63 -0.89 9.11
N PHE A 252 -19.31 -0.75 8.95
CA PHE A 252 -18.47 -1.86 8.50
C PHE A 252 -18.43 -3.01 9.52
N THR A 253 -18.21 -2.71 10.82
CA THR A 253 -18.17 -3.71 11.89
C THR A 253 -19.53 -4.37 12.11
N GLU A 254 -20.61 -3.62 11.99
CA GLU A 254 -21.98 -4.12 12.05
C GLU A 254 -22.44 -4.82 10.76
N ARG A 255 -21.61 -4.84 9.71
CA ARG A 255 -21.91 -5.45 8.39
C ARG A 255 -23.18 -4.89 7.74
N ARG A 256 -23.39 -3.59 7.87
CA ARG A 256 -24.51 -2.85 7.25
C ARG A 256 -23.98 -1.79 6.28
N ARG A 257 -24.87 -1.21 5.49
CA ARG A 257 -24.52 -0.05 4.66
C ARG A 257 -24.44 1.22 5.52
N PRO A 258 -23.41 2.06 5.34
CA PRO A 258 -23.31 3.33 6.03
C PRO A 258 -24.40 4.30 5.56
N LYS A 259 -24.77 5.23 6.44
CA LYS A 259 -25.76 6.29 6.18
C LYS A 259 -25.08 7.64 6.37
N PHE A 260 -24.32 8.04 5.36
CA PHE A 260 -23.57 9.30 5.37
C PHE A 260 -24.47 10.53 5.30
N GLY A 261 -23.95 11.68 5.77
CA GLY A 261 -24.64 12.98 5.71
C GLY A 261 -25.82 13.11 6.65
N GLN A 262 -26.00 12.22 7.61
CA GLN A 262 -27.00 12.40 8.66
C GLN A 262 -26.41 13.30 9.77
N LYS A 263 -27.06 14.47 9.99
CA LYS A 263 -26.75 15.41 11.09
C LYS A 263 -27.54 15.01 12.32
#